data_b90fea3b80aaa88f2dde0165fe982011
#
_entry.id   b90fea3b80aaa88f2dde0165fe982011
#
_cell.length_a   1.000
_cell.length_b   1.000
_cell.length_c   1.000
_cell.angle_alpha   90.00
_cell.angle_beta   90.00
_cell.angle_gamma   90.00
#
_symmetry.space_group_name_H-M   'P 1'
#
loop_
_entity.id
_entity.type
_entity.pdbx_description
1 polymer ?
#
loop_
_entity_poly.entity_id
_entity_poly.type
_entity_poly.pdbx_seq_one_letter_code
_entity_poly.pdbx_strand_id
1 'polypeptide(L)'
;MGLIILLLVIFIIVIFVTRIRIVPQANVYVVERLGAFYKAWGTGIHFLVPFIDRVAKRVSIKEQVVDFKPQAVITKDNVTMQIDTVVFFQITNSVQFAYGVEHPIAAIENLTATTLRNIIGELELDATLTSRDLINTRITETLDLATDRWGIKVIRVELKNILPPAEIRDAMEDRKSVV
;
A
#
# COMPACT_ATOMS: atom_id res chain seq x y z
N MET A 1 -33.70 -7.74 46.43
CA MET A 1 -32.36 -7.15 46.55
C MET A 1 -31.28 -8.08 45.97
N GLY A 2 -31.11 -9.33 46.44
CA GLY A 2 -30.04 -10.23 45.96
C GLY A 2 -30.07 -10.55 44.46
N LEU A 3 -31.27 -10.78 43.88
CA LEU A 3 -31.42 -11.06 42.46
C LEU A 3 -30.97 -9.88 41.55
N ILE A 4 -31.27 -8.65 41.95
CA ILE A 4 -30.87 -7.45 41.22
C ILE A 4 -29.37 -7.28 41.27
N ILE A 5 -28.73 -7.51 42.41
CA ILE A 5 -27.27 -7.46 42.56
C ILE A 5 -26.61 -8.54 41.70
N LEU A 6 -27.15 -9.76 41.70
CA LEU A 6 -26.66 -10.86 40.87
C LEU A 6 -26.71 -10.51 39.36
N LEU A 7 -27.84 -9.99 38.89
CA LEU A 7 -28.01 -9.56 37.51
C LEU A 7 -27.02 -8.43 37.13
N LEU A 8 -26.79 -7.47 38.02
CA LEU A 8 -25.85 -6.38 37.79
C LEU A 8 -24.42 -6.89 37.71
N VAL A 9 -24.03 -7.83 38.56
CA VAL A 9 -22.68 -8.45 38.50
C VAL A 9 -22.49 -9.23 37.20
N ILE A 10 -23.47 -10.02 36.78
CA ILE A 10 -23.44 -10.76 35.53
C ILE A 10 -23.31 -9.79 34.35
N PHE A 11 -24.07 -8.70 34.34
CA PHE A 11 -24.03 -7.67 33.30
C PHE A 11 -22.64 -7.02 33.20
N ILE A 12 -22.00 -6.70 34.33
CA ILE A 12 -20.65 -6.16 34.38
C ILE A 12 -19.64 -7.18 33.80
N ILE A 13 -19.74 -8.44 34.23
CA ILE A 13 -18.86 -9.52 33.74
C ILE A 13 -18.99 -9.65 32.20
N VAL A 14 -20.21 -9.67 31.68
CA VAL A 14 -20.46 -9.75 30.25
C VAL A 14 -19.82 -8.58 29.50
N ILE A 15 -19.94 -7.35 30.00
CA ILE A 15 -19.28 -6.17 29.41
C ILE A 15 -17.77 -6.37 29.39
N PHE A 16 -17.15 -6.83 30.47
CA PHE A 16 -15.71 -7.03 30.53
C PHE A 16 -15.24 -8.13 29.57
N VAL A 17 -15.91 -9.28 29.52
CA VAL A 17 -15.52 -10.39 28.63
C VAL A 17 -15.65 -10.02 27.16
N THR A 18 -16.67 -9.27 26.76
CA THR A 18 -16.88 -8.85 25.37
C THR A 18 -15.86 -7.82 24.88
N ARG A 19 -15.09 -7.22 25.79
CA ARG A 19 -14.06 -6.21 25.45
C ARG A 19 -12.64 -6.77 25.29
N ILE A 20 -12.48 -8.07 25.48
CA ILE A 20 -11.23 -8.74 25.15
C ILE A 20 -11.09 -8.80 23.62
N ARG A 21 -9.95 -8.32 23.12
CA ARG A 21 -9.59 -8.38 21.71
C ARG A 21 -8.32 -9.19 21.53
N ILE A 22 -8.39 -10.15 20.63
CA ILE A 22 -7.23 -10.95 20.22
C ILE A 22 -6.71 -10.35 18.93
N VAL A 23 -5.46 -9.91 18.94
CA VAL A 23 -4.76 -9.43 17.74
C VAL A 23 -4.03 -10.61 17.14
N PRO A 24 -4.39 -11.04 15.90
CA PRO A 24 -3.73 -12.16 15.25
C PRO A 24 -2.31 -11.78 14.83
N GLN A 25 -1.49 -12.82 14.58
CA GLN A 25 -0.12 -12.64 14.13
C GLN A 25 -0.04 -11.81 12.83
N ALA A 26 1.00 -11.01 12.70
CA ALA A 26 1.23 -10.11 11.58
C ALA A 26 0.16 -9.02 11.39
N ASN A 27 -0.57 -8.68 12.47
CA ASN A 27 -1.46 -7.53 12.52
C ASN A 27 -1.10 -6.62 13.69
N VAL A 28 -1.36 -5.34 13.52
CA VAL A 28 -1.25 -4.30 14.56
C VAL A 28 -2.56 -3.52 14.58
N TYR A 29 -3.11 -3.33 15.77
CA TYR A 29 -4.31 -2.51 15.96
C TYR A 29 -3.91 -1.17 16.56
N VAL A 30 -4.23 -0.10 15.84
CA VAL A 30 -4.05 1.27 16.34
C VAL A 30 -5.26 1.63 17.17
N VAL A 31 -5.05 1.93 18.44
CA VAL A 31 -6.10 2.21 19.43
C VAL A 31 -6.08 3.68 19.81
N GLU A 32 -7.25 4.27 19.75
CA GLU A 32 -7.53 5.63 20.22
C GLU A 32 -8.27 5.59 21.55
N ARG A 33 -7.93 6.55 22.39
CA ARG A 33 -8.61 6.82 23.65
C ARG A 33 -9.20 8.23 23.61
N LEU A 34 -10.52 8.32 23.68
CA LEU A 34 -11.24 9.61 23.60
C LEU A 34 -10.85 10.44 22.35
N GLY A 35 -10.58 9.76 21.22
CA GLY A 35 -10.20 10.41 19.97
C GLY A 35 -8.71 10.72 19.78
N ALA A 36 -7.88 10.54 20.80
CA ALA A 36 -6.42 10.68 20.69
C ALA A 36 -5.74 9.31 20.54
N PHE A 37 -4.61 9.27 19.83
CA PHE A 37 -3.79 8.07 19.77
C PHE A 37 -3.34 7.65 21.17
N TYR A 38 -3.62 6.40 21.52
CA TYR A 38 -3.24 5.83 22.80
C TYR A 38 -2.07 4.85 22.65
N LYS A 39 -2.25 3.79 21.86
CA LYS A 39 -1.25 2.73 21.70
C LYS A 39 -1.49 1.91 20.45
N ALA A 40 -0.41 1.38 19.87
CA ALA A 40 -0.46 0.33 18.86
C ALA A 40 -0.35 -1.04 19.55
N TRP A 41 -1.33 -1.91 19.33
CA TRP A 41 -1.37 -3.26 19.88
C TRP A 41 -0.78 -4.25 18.88
N GLY A 42 0.30 -4.90 19.29
CA GLY A 42 0.85 -6.06 18.58
C GLY A 42 0.06 -7.33 18.87
N THR A 43 0.56 -8.45 18.37
CA THR A 43 -0.03 -9.80 18.53
C THR A 43 -0.26 -10.13 20.01
N GLY A 44 -1.41 -10.72 20.30
CA GLY A 44 -1.75 -11.18 21.64
C GLY A 44 -3.15 -10.76 22.11
N ILE A 45 -3.40 -10.94 23.40
CA ILE A 45 -4.66 -10.61 24.03
C ILE A 45 -4.56 -9.20 24.63
N HIS A 46 -5.52 -8.35 24.27
CA HIS A 46 -5.61 -6.99 24.77
C HIS A 46 -7.02 -6.69 25.29
N PHE A 47 -7.08 -5.78 26.24
CA PHE A 47 -8.34 -5.33 26.84
C PHE A 47 -8.68 -3.92 26.39
N LEU A 48 -9.86 -3.76 25.79
CA LEU A 48 -10.39 -2.49 25.32
C LEU A 48 -11.29 -1.88 26.41
N VAL A 49 -10.93 -0.72 26.94
CA VAL A 49 -11.76 -0.05 27.95
C VAL A 49 -13.08 0.38 27.30
N PRO A 50 -14.26 -0.10 27.83
CA PRO A 50 -15.54 0.24 27.25
C PRO A 50 -15.76 1.77 27.27
N PHE A 51 -16.42 2.28 26.22
CA PHE A 51 -16.78 3.69 26.00
C PHE A 51 -15.63 4.67 25.80
N ILE A 52 -14.40 4.34 26.20
CA ILE A 52 -13.22 5.20 26.17
C ILE A 52 -12.30 4.84 25.03
N ASP A 53 -12.04 3.52 24.83
CA ASP A 53 -11.10 3.04 23.83
C ASP A 53 -11.80 2.56 22.55
N ARG A 54 -11.21 2.90 21.41
CA ARG A 54 -11.67 2.49 20.08
C ARG A 54 -10.50 1.98 19.24
N VAL A 55 -10.71 0.89 18.50
CA VAL A 55 -9.78 0.48 17.44
C VAL A 55 -10.00 1.38 16.24
N ALA A 56 -9.06 2.30 16.00
CA ALA A 56 -9.12 3.25 14.88
C ALA A 56 -8.79 2.57 13.55
N LYS A 57 -7.73 1.78 13.52
CA LYS A 57 -7.28 1.10 12.30
C LYS A 57 -6.68 -0.27 12.62
N ARG A 58 -6.97 -1.24 11.75
CA ARG A 58 -6.32 -2.56 11.76
C ARG A 58 -5.34 -2.59 10.61
N VAL A 59 -4.08 -2.85 10.90
CA VAL A 59 -2.98 -2.77 9.95
C VAL A 59 -2.34 -4.14 9.84
N SER A 60 -2.28 -4.69 8.62
CA SER A 60 -1.48 -5.87 8.34
C SER A 60 -0.05 -5.46 8.06
N ILE A 61 0.90 -6.06 8.77
CA ILE A 61 2.34 -5.84 8.55
C ILE A 61 2.96 -6.88 7.61
N LYS A 62 2.13 -7.68 6.94
CA LYS A 62 2.59 -8.58 5.86
C LYS A 62 2.92 -7.76 4.62
N GLU A 63 3.75 -8.33 3.76
CA GLU A 63 3.94 -7.83 2.41
C GLU A 63 2.60 -7.82 1.66
N GLN A 64 2.32 -6.72 0.98
CA GLN A 64 1.12 -6.50 0.20
C GLN A 64 1.50 -6.18 -1.23
N VAL A 65 0.64 -6.58 -2.15
CA VAL A 65 0.82 -6.36 -3.59
C VAL A 65 -0.38 -5.59 -4.11
N VAL A 66 -0.10 -4.53 -4.85
CA VAL A 66 -1.13 -3.75 -5.54
C VAL A 66 -0.79 -3.65 -7.02
N ASP A 67 -1.75 -4.01 -7.85
CA ASP A 67 -1.68 -3.91 -9.31
C ASP A 67 -2.39 -2.61 -9.71
N PHE A 68 -1.64 -1.66 -10.28
CA PHE A 68 -2.18 -0.39 -10.72
C PHE A 68 -2.58 -0.45 -12.18
N LYS A 69 -3.61 0.33 -12.53
CA LYS A 69 -4.11 0.44 -13.90
C LYS A 69 -3.03 0.98 -14.85
N PRO A 70 -3.08 0.60 -16.14
CA PRO A 70 -2.16 1.13 -17.15
C PRO A 70 -2.11 2.65 -17.13
N GLN A 71 -0.90 3.19 -17.12
CA GLN A 71 -0.64 4.62 -17.16
C GLN A 71 -0.13 5.01 -18.53
N ALA A 72 -0.73 6.05 -19.11
CA ALA A 72 -0.22 6.64 -20.34
C ALA A 72 1.04 7.48 -20.03
N VAL A 73 2.13 7.17 -20.69
CA VAL A 73 3.42 7.87 -20.58
C VAL A 73 3.95 8.22 -21.96
N ILE A 74 4.77 9.25 -22.04
CA ILE A 74 5.37 9.70 -23.29
C ILE A 74 6.88 9.62 -23.13
N THR A 75 7.55 8.94 -24.06
CA THR A 75 9.00 8.83 -24.11
C THR A 75 9.66 10.11 -24.61
N LYS A 76 11.00 10.20 -24.49
CA LYS A 76 11.79 11.32 -24.96
C LYS A 76 11.66 11.55 -26.48
N ASP A 77 11.50 10.50 -27.25
CA ASP A 77 11.26 10.50 -28.70
C ASP A 77 9.78 10.66 -29.08
N ASN A 78 8.94 11.14 -28.11
CA ASN A 78 7.55 11.50 -28.29
C ASN A 78 6.62 10.34 -28.68
N VAL A 79 6.91 9.12 -28.21
CA VAL A 79 6.05 7.95 -28.38
C VAL A 79 5.18 7.78 -27.13
N THR A 80 3.86 7.69 -27.32
CA THR A 80 2.92 7.42 -26.22
C THR A 80 2.82 5.92 -25.98
N MET A 81 3.03 5.49 -24.74
CA MET A 81 2.93 4.09 -24.32
C MET A 81 1.98 3.91 -23.16
N GLN A 82 1.46 2.70 -23.01
CA GLN A 82 0.70 2.28 -21.83
C GLN A 82 1.55 1.33 -21.00
N ILE A 83 1.75 1.63 -19.74
CA ILE A 83 2.59 0.83 -18.83
C ILE A 83 1.81 0.46 -17.59
N ASP A 84 1.73 -0.84 -17.31
CA ASP A 84 1.15 -1.40 -16.10
C ASP A 84 2.25 -1.57 -15.06
N THR A 85 1.95 -1.25 -13.81
CA THR A 85 2.90 -1.39 -12.70
C THR A 85 2.30 -2.19 -11.55
N VAL A 86 3.13 -3.03 -10.95
CA VAL A 86 2.83 -3.76 -9.72
C VAL A 86 3.77 -3.30 -8.64
N VAL A 87 3.23 -2.91 -7.49
CA VAL A 87 4.00 -2.42 -6.35
C VAL A 87 3.89 -3.40 -5.19
N PHE A 88 5.04 -3.85 -4.69
CA PHE A 88 5.19 -4.68 -3.51
C PHE A 88 5.65 -3.80 -2.36
N PHE A 89 4.87 -3.78 -1.29
CA PHE A 89 5.18 -2.94 -0.14
C PHE A 89 4.80 -3.62 1.18
N GLN A 90 5.35 -3.13 2.27
CA GLN A 90 5.08 -3.58 3.61
C GLN A 90 4.88 -2.38 4.53
N ILE A 91 3.99 -2.49 5.51
CA ILE A 91 3.79 -1.44 6.50
C ILE A 91 4.76 -1.68 7.65
N THR A 92 5.69 -0.75 7.85
CA THR A 92 6.73 -0.79 8.90
C THR A 92 6.31 -0.04 10.14
N ASN A 93 5.53 1.03 9.99
CA ASN A 93 5.02 1.82 11.10
C ASN A 93 3.50 2.01 10.99
N SER A 94 2.77 1.26 11.82
CA SER A 94 1.30 1.28 11.82
C SER A 94 0.69 2.62 12.24
N VAL A 95 1.38 3.41 13.05
CA VAL A 95 0.90 4.72 13.51
C VAL A 95 1.02 5.75 12.39
N GLN A 96 2.18 5.82 11.75
CA GLN A 96 2.37 6.69 10.58
C GLN A 96 1.45 6.30 9.42
N PHE A 97 1.22 4.99 9.21
CA PHE A 97 0.26 4.51 8.23
C PHE A 97 -1.19 4.91 8.56
N ALA A 98 -1.55 4.96 9.84
CA ALA A 98 -2.91 5.31 10.27
C ALA A 98 -3.20 6.80 10.14
N TYR A 99 -2.20 7.65 10.43
CA TYR A 99 -2.37 9.10 10.58
C TYR A 99 -1.57 9.95 9.61
N GLY A 100 -0.57 9.38 8.94
CA GLY A 100 0.32 10.12 8.05
C GLY A 100 -0.27 10.46 6.70
N VAL A 101 -1.23 9.66 6.21
CA VAL A 101 -1.90 9.86 4.93
C VAL A 101 -3.32 9.29 4.97
N GLU A 102 -4.27 9.99 4.39
CA GLU A 102 -5.68 9.59 4.44
C GLU A 102 -5.95 8.35 3.57
N HIS A 103 -5.45 8.37 2.33
CA HIS A 103 -5.63 7.30 1.34
C HIS A 103 -4.28 6.76 0.85
N PRO A 104 -3.59 5.91 1.63
CA PRO A 104 -2.21 5.50 1.33
C PRO A 104 -2.06 4.80 -0.02
N ILE A 105 -2.99 3.93 -0.41
CA ILE A 105 -2.92 3.21 -1.69
C ILE A 105 -3.06 4.18 -2.87
N ALA A 106 -4.03 5.08 -2.83
CA ALA A 106 -4.20 6.09 -3.86
C ALA A 106 -2.99 7.05 -3.93
N ALA A 107 -2.38 7.36 -2.78
CA ALA A 107 -1.16 8.18 -2.74
C ALA A 107 0.02 7.46 -3.41
N ILE A 108 0.21 6.15 -3.16
CA ILE A 108 1.23 5.33 -3.83
C ILE A 108 0.95 5.26 -5.33
N GLU A 109 -0.30 5.04 -5.75
CA GLU A 109 -0.70 4.99 -7.16
C GLU A 109 -0.31 6.28 -7.91
N ASN A 110 -0.72 7.43 -7.37
CA ASN A 110 -0.41 8.72 -7.98
C ASN A 110 1.10 9.02 -8.00
N LEU A 111 1.80 8.65 -6.94
CA LEU A 111 3.25 8.83 -6.86
C LEU A 111 3.95 7.92 -7.87
N THR A 112 3.51 6.67 -8.01
CA THR A 112 4.01 5.72 -9.01
C THR A 112 3.80 6.25 -10.42
N ALA A 113 2.60 6.72 -10.74
CA ALA A 113 2.26 7.27 -12.05
C ALA A 113 3.13 8.50 -12.40
N THR A 114 3.35 9.39 -11.42
CA THR A 114 4.17 10.60 -11.62
C THR A 114 5.64 10.25 -11.80
N THR A 115 6.17 9.36 -10.96
CA THR A 115 7.58 8.91 -11.03
C THR A 115 7.84 8.16 -12.32
N LEU A 116 6.93 7.26 -12.72
CA LEU A 116 7.01 6.53 -13.98
C LEU A 116 7.07 7.50 -15.18
N ARG A 117 6.17 8.51 -15.20
CA ARG A 117 6.14 9.52 -16.27
C ARG A 117 7.46 10.28 -16.36
N ASN A 118 8.05 10.65 -15.23
CA ASN A 118 9.32 11.37 -15.20
C ASN A 118 10.46 10.49 -15.74
N ILE A 119 10.57 9.25 -15.26
CA ILE A 119 11.65 8.33 -15.68
C ILE A 119 11.54 7.98 -17.16
N ILE A 120 10.34 7.65 -17.65
CA ILE A 120 10.12 7.29 -19.05
C ILE A 120 10.31 8.50 -19.98
N GLY A 121 9.94 9.70 -19.53
CA GLY A 121 10.16 10.94 -20.30
C GLY A 121 11.64 11.28 -20.56
N GLU A 122 12.57 10.69 -19.80
CA GLU A 122 14.01 10.81 -20.01
C GLU A 122 14.56 9.76 -20.98
N LEU A 123 13.82 8.69 -21.27
CA LEU A 123 14.23 7.54 -22.04
C LEU A 123 13.61 7.53 -23.44
N GLU A 124 14.36 7.03 -24.42
CA GLU A 124 13.84 6.69 -25.73
C GLU A 124 13.07 5.36 -25.70
N LEU A 125 12.24 5.09 -26.71
CA LEU A 125 11.42 3.89 -26.81
C LEU A 125 12.25 2.61 -26.62
N ASP A 126 13.33 2.46 -27.37
CA ASP A 126 14.18 1.26 -27.33
C ASP A 126 14.82 1.07 -25.94
N ALA A 127 15.28 2.16 -25.34
CA ALA A 127 15.82 2.15 -23.97
C ALA A 127 14.74 1.75 -22.93
N THR A 128 13.52 2.22 -23.11
CA THR A 128 12.40 1.87 -22.22
C THR A 128 12.05 0.38 -22.31
N LEU A 129 12.12 -0.21 -23.49
CA LEU A 129 11.81 -1.64 -23.69
C LEU A 129 12.92 -2.56 -23.17
N THR A 130 14.18 -2.11 -23.22
CA THR A 130 15.36 -2.92 -22.89
C THR A 130 15.86 -2.73 -21.46
N SER A 131 15.56 -1.60 -20.81
CA SER A 131 16.12 -1.20 -19.50
C SER A 131 15.13 -1.36 -18.35
N ARG A 132 14.26 -2.38 -18.38
CA ARG A 132 13.21 -2.60 -17.37
C ARG A 132 13.76 -2.64 -15.94
N ASP A 133 14.87 -3.34 -15.72
CA ASP A 133 15.47 -3.48 -14.39
C ASP A 133 15.95 -2.14 -13.82
N LEU A 134 16.52 -1.30 -14.67
CA LEU A 134 16.95 0.06 -14.30
C LEU A 134 15.74 0.93 -13.91
N ILE A 135 14.67 0.85 -14.70
CA ILE A 135 13.43 1.60 -14.44
C ILE A 135 12.79 1.12 -13.14
N ASN A 136 12.67 -0.19 -12.94
CA ASN A 136 12.14 -0.80 -11.72
C ASN A 136 12.91 -0.33 -10.48
N THR A 137 14.24 -0.34 -10.55
CA THR A 137 15.13 0.11 -9.45
C THR A 137 14.91 1.60 -9.15
N ARG A 138 14.94 2.47 -10.16
CA ARG A 138 14.74 3.91 -9.97
C ARG A 138 13.36 4.25 -9.38
N ILE A 139 12.30 3.58 -9.86
CA ILE A 139 10.96 3.77 -9.32
C ILE A 139 10.91 3.32 -7.86
N THR A 140 11.45 2.13 -7.56
CA THR A 140 11.47 1.58 -6.20
C THR A 140 12.15 2.52 -5.22
N GLU A 141 13.35 3.01 -5.53
CA GLU A 141 14.10 3.94 -4.70
C GLU A 141 13.33 5.25 -4.46
N THR A 142 12.77 5.83 -5.51
CA THR A 142 12.01 7.08 -5.40
C THR A 142 10.74 6.90 -4.56
N LEU A 143 10.02 5.81 -4.75
CA LEU A 143 8.82 5.51 -3.99
C LEU A 143 9.14 5.21 -2.53
N ASP A 144 10.17 4.41 -2.23
CA ASP A 144 10.57 4.05 -0.88
C ASP A 144 10.89 5.30 -0.05
N LEU A 145 11.71 6.20 -0.61
CA LEU A 145 12.02 7.48 0.04
C LEU A 145 10.79 8.36 0.32
N ALA A 146 9.84 8.39 -0.62
CA ALA A 146 8.65 9.24 -0.48
C ALA A 146 7.62 8.65 0.48
N THR A 147 7.52 7.32 0.58
CA THR A 147 6.52 6.63 1.39
C THR A 147 6.97 6.33 2.82
N ASP A 148 8.25 6.48 3.13
CA ASP A 148 8.82 6.27 4.47
C ASP A 148 8.11 7.10 5.55
N ARG A 149 7.80 8.36 5.25
CA ARG A 149 7.03 9.25 6.14
C ARG A 149 5.61 8.75 6.46
N TRP A 150 5.07 7.83 5.66
CA TRP A 150 3.76 7.20 5.88
C TRP A 150 3.88 5.84 6.57
N GLY A 151 5.10 5.46 6.98
CA GLY A 151 5.37 4.17 7.58
C GLY A 151 5.20 2.99 6.63
N ILE A 152 5.41 3.23 5.32
CA ILE A 152 5.32 2.24 4.26
C ILE A 152 6.72 2.08 3.67
N LYS A 153 7.17 0.83 3.58
CA LYS A 153 8.38 0.46 2.87
C LYS A 153 8.02 -0.18 1.54
N VAL A 154 8.45 0.44 0.44
CA VAL A 154 8.34 -0.16 -0.89
C VAL A 154 9.49 -1.15 -1.06
N ILE A 155 9.15 -2.42 -1.29
CA ILE A 155 10.14 -3.50 -1.41
C ILE A 155 10.66 -3.54 -2.84
N ARG A 156 9.74 -3.52 -3.81
CA ARG A 156 10.04 -3.51 -5.24
C ARG A 156 8.84 -3.00 -6.05
N VAL A 157 9.15 -2.48 -7.22
CA VAL A 157 8.17 -2.13 -8.25
C VAL A 157 8.53 -2.88 -9.51
N GLU A 158 7.55 -3.44 -10.18
CA GLU A 158 7.76 -4.15 -11.44
C GLU A 158 6.85 -3.60 -12.53
N LEU A 159 7.44 -3.37 -13.70
CA LEU A 159 6.71 -3.08 -14.93
C LEU A 159 6.15 -4.39 -15.49
N LYS A 160 4.83 -4.55 -15.48
CA LYS A 160 4.14 -5.76 -15.92
C LYS A 160 4.06 -5.82 -17.45
N ASN A 161 3.44 -4.84 -18.06
CA ASN A 161 3.33 -4.71 -19.51
C ASN A 161 3.79 -3.33 -19.94
N ILE A 162 4.51 -3.29 -21.07
CA ILE A 162 4.86 -2.07 -21.76
C ILE A 162 4.27 -2.20 -23.16
N LEU A 163 3.22 -1.43 -23.44
CA LEU A 163 2.47 -1.51 -24.69
C LEU A 163 2.71 -0.25 -25.51
N PRO A 164 3.55 -0.32 -26.55
CA PRO A 164 3.69 0.76 -27.53
C PRO A 164 2.40 0.89 -28.36
N PRO A 165 2.22 1.99 -29.10
CA PRO A 165 1.12 2.16 -30.05
C PRO A 165 1.04 1.00 -31.05
N ALA A 166 -0.18 0.70 -31.52
CA ALA A 166 -0.42 -0.43 -32.43
C ALA A 166 0.44 -0.35 -33.69
N GLU A 167 0.60 0.84 -34.28
CA GLU A 167 1.40 1.09 -35.48
C GLU A 167 2.88 0.68 -35.30
N ILE A 168 3.44 0.96 -34.14
CA ILE A 168 4.84 0.60 -33.83
C ILE A 168 4.95 -0.90 -33.52
N ARG A 169 3.98 -1.46 -32.83
CA ARG A 169 3.93 -2.90 -32.51
C ARG A 169 3.87 -3.74 -33.79
N ASP A 170 3.00 -3.37 -34.72
CA ASP A 170 2.84 -4.08 -35.98
C ASP A 170 4.12 -4.00 -36.84
N ALA A 171 4.80 -2.84 -36.86
CA ALA A 171 6.11 -2.69 -37.51
C ALA A 171 7.23 -3.52 -36.84
N MET A 172 7.15 -3.76 -35.52
CA MET A 172 8.11 -4.60 -34.81
C MET A 172 7.84 -6.11 -35.02
N GLU A 173 6.60 -6.51 -35.19
CA GLU A 173 6.23 -7.91 -35.53
C GLU A 173 6.67 -8.25 -36.97
N ASP A 174 6.51 -7.34 -37.90
CA ASP A 174 6.93 -7.54 -39.31
C ASP A 174 8.45 -7.74 -39.44
N ARG A 175 9.24 -7.05 -38.60
CA ARG A 175 10.71 -7.26 -38.57
C ARG A 175 11.12 -8.62 -38.01
N LYS A 176 10.32 -9.21 -37.10
CA LYS A 176 10.60 -10.54 -36.51
C LYS A 176 10.24 -11.68 -37.47
N SER A 177 9.39 -11.43 -38.45
CA SER A 177 8.94 -12.44 -39.40
C SER A 177 9.88 -12.58 -40.62
N VAL A 178 10.92 -11.70 -40.75
CA VAL A 178 11.86 -11.64 -41.90
C VAL A 178 13.25 -12.22 -41.57
N VAL A 179 13.41 -12.84 -40.38
CA VAL A 179 14.68 -13.51 -39.98
C VAL A 179 14.54 -15.03 -39.94
#